data_e659863e5e447d9e3fa013e29f08f61f
#
_entry.id   e659863e5e447d9e3fa013e29f08f61f
#
_cell.length_a   1.000
_cell.length_b   1.000
_cell.length_c   1.000
_cell.angle_alpha   90.00
_cell.angle_beta   90.00
_cell.angle_gamma   90.00
#
_symmetry.space_group_name_H-M   'P 1'
#
loop_
_entity.id
_entity.type
_entity.pdbx_description
1 polymer ?
#
loop_
_entity_poly.entity_id
_entity_poly.type
_entity_poly.pdbx_seq_one_letter_code
_entity_poly.pdbx_strand_id
1 'polypeptide(L)'
;MPSVTIFIPEASMPSNAALDALSATCATLCTDVLRAAPGTVHVVHVPVRHGCGHPVSAEIRYRLESFRTTELMDRFMTALDREILRHTGFVARIRCFGYDTAHLHARH
;
A
#
# COMPACT_ATOMS: atom_id res chain seq x y z
N MET A 1 11.17 -3.73 -4.91
CA MET A 1 10.88 -3.60 -3.46
C MET A 1 9.70 -2.65 -3.27
N PRO A 2 8.47 -3.15 -3.11
CA PRO A 2 7.32 -2.27 -2.88
C PRO A 2 7.31 -1.72 -1.46
N SER A 3 6.86 -0.49 -1.35
CA SER A 3 6.62 0.14 -0.06
C SER A 3 5.20 0.69 -0.06
N VAL A 4 4.43 0.30 0.94
CA VAL A 4 3.03 0.68 1.11
C VAL A 4 2.93 1.57 2.34
N THR A 5 2.46 2.79 2.16
CA THR A 5 2.22 3.73 3.25
C THR A 5 0.74 4.05 3.28
N ILE A 6 0.07 3.75 4.40
CA ILE A 6 -1.36 4.00 4.57
C ILE A 6 -1.53 5.09 5.62
N PHE A 7 -2.10 6.22 5.20
CA PHE A 7 -2.39 7.35 6.07
C PHE A 7 -3.81 7.22 6.58
N ILE A 8 -3.97 7.16 7.90
CA ILE A 8 -5.26 6.92 8.55
C ILE A 8 -5.50 8.03 9.58
N PRO A 9 -6.72 8.62 9.62
CA PRO A 9 -7.02 9.63 10.65
C PRO A 9 -6.78 9.06 12.04
N GLU A 10 -6.09 9.79 12.87
CA GLU A 10 -5.73 9.37 14.22
C GLU A 10 -6.99 9.00 15.04
N ALA A 11 -8.05 9.81 14.89
CA ALA A 11 -9.31 9.58 15.60
C ALA A 11 -10.05 8.31 15.16
N SER A 12 -9.72 7.76 13.99
CA SER A 12 -10.37 6.58 13.41
C SER A 12 -9.39 5.42 13.22
N MET A 13 -8.28 5.44 13.94
CA MET A 13 -7.27 4.40 13.83
C MET A 13 -7.84 3.05 14.26
N PRO A 14 -7.74 1.99 13.42
CA PRO A 14 -8.17 0.66 13.78
C PRO A 14 -7.37 0.08 14.95
N SER A 15 -7.84 -1.01 15.52
CA SER A 15 -7.10 -1.73 16.56
C SER A 15 -5.77 -2.25 16.03
N ASN A 16 -4.83 -2.52 16.93
CA ASN A 16 -3.55 -3.12 16.56
C ASN A 16 -3.74 -4.44 15.81
N ALA A 17 -4.69 -5.26 16.23
CA ALA A 17 -4.99 -6.53 15.56
C ALA A 17 -5.47 -6.30 14.11
N ALA A 18 -6.33 -5.30 13.88
CA ALA A 18 -6.79 -4.96 12.53
C ALA A 18 -5.66 -4.43 11.66
N LEU A 19 -4.79 -3.59 12.22
CA LEU A 19 -3.62 -3.06 11.51
C LEU A 19 -2.63 -4.17 11.16
N ASP A 20 -2.39 -5.11 12.07
CA ASP A 20 -1.52 -6.26 11.81
C ASP A 20 -2.09 -7.14 10.68
N ALA A 21 -3.40 -7.38 10.70
CA ALA A 21 -4.08 -8.13 9.65
C ALA A 21 -3.99 -7.41 8.29
N LEU A 22 -4.17 -6.10 8.27
CA LEU A 22 -4.03 -5.29 7.05
C LEU A 22 -2.60 -5.32 6.52
N SER A 23 -1.60 -5.22 7.41
CA SER A 23 -0.19 -5.31 7.01
C SER A 23 0.12 -6.66 6.37
N ALA A 24 -0.34 -7.76 6.97
CA ALA A 24 -0.14 -9.10 6.44
C ALA A 24 -0.79 -9.25 5.06
N THR A 25 -2.00 -8.74 4.89
CA THR A 25 -2.71 -8.77 3.61
C THR A 25 -1.98 -7.94 2.55
N CYS A 26 -1.52 -6.74 2.90
CA CYS A 26 -0.73 -5.90 1.99
C CYS A 26 0.54 -6.61 1.53
N ALA A 27 1.26 -7.24 2.45
CA ALA A 27 2.47 -7.99 2.11
C ALA A 27 2.16 -9.15 1.17
N THR A 28 1.08 -9.89 1.42
CA THR A 28 0.63 -10.98 0.55
C THR A 28 0.28 -10.46 -0.85
N LEU A 29 -0.44 -9.36 -0.96
CA LEU A 29 -0.76 -8.75 -2.25
C LEU A 29 0.50 -8.34 -3.02
N CYS A 30 1.48 -7.77 -2.33
CA CYS A 30 2.73 -7.39 -2.96
C CYS A 30 3.50 -8.60 -3.50
N THR A 31 3.53 -9.71 -2.77
CA THR A 31 4.21 -10.93 -3.22
C THR A 31 3.43 -11.65 -4.30
N ASP A 32 2.11 -11.79 -4.14
CA ASP A 32 1.29 -12.60 -5.05
C ASP A 32 0.95 -11.87 -6.35
N VAL A 33 0.64 -10.58 -6.28
CA VAL A 33 0.24 -9.80 -7.46
C VAL A 33 1.42 -9.06 -8.07
N LEU A 34 2.19 -8.32 -7.28
CA LEU A 34 3.32 -7.54 -7.77
C LEU A 34 4.59 -8.38 -7.92
N ARG A 35 4.56 -9.63 -7.51
CA ARG A 35 5.70 -10.58 -7.56
C ARG A 35 6.92 -10.04 -6.84
N ALA A 36 6.71 -9.37 -5.71
CA ALA A 36 7.80 -8.92 -4.86
C ALA A 36 8.46 -10.12 -4.17
N ALA A 37 9.77 -10.06 -3.99
CA ALA A 37 10.46 -11.07 -3.22
C ALA A 37 10.03 -11.04 -1.75
N PRO A 38 9.83 -12.20 -1.10
CA PRO A 38 9.52 -12.23 0.32
C PRO A 38 10.56 -11.49 1.15
N GLY A 39 10.11 -10.73 2.14
CA GLY A 39 11.01 -9.97 3.00
C GLY A 39 11.44 -8.62 2.45
N THR A 40 11.05 -8.25 1.23
CA THR A 40 11.37 -6.96 0.64
C THR A 40 10.24 -5.96 0.70
N VAL A 41 9.07 -6.35 1.20
CA VAL A 41 7.89 -5.50 1.29
C VAL A 41 7.91 -4.70 2.58
N HIS A 42 7.66 -3.40 2.48
CA HIS A 42 7.52 -2.53 3.62
C HIS A 42 6.10 -1.98 3.69
N VAL A 43 5.46 -2.10 4.85
CA VAL A 43 4.12 -1.58 5.10
C VAL A 43 4.17 -0.70 6.34
N VAL A 44 3.68 0.52 6.21
CA VAL A 44 3.66 1.49 7.31
C VAL A 44 2.26 2.09 7.42
N HIS A 45 1.77 2.24 8.64
CA HIS A 45 0.54 2.95 8.95
C HIS A 45 0.91 4.26 9.62
N VAL A 46 0.43 5.38 9.05
CA VAL A 46 0.76 6.71 9.55
C VAL A 46 -0.51 7.36 10.07
N PRO A 47 -0.59 7.65 11.38
CA PRO A 47 -1.70 8.43 11.92
C PRO A 47 -1.59 9.87 11.43
N VAL A 48 -2.69 10.43 10.96
CA VAL A 48 -2.73 11.79 10.42
C VAL A 48 -3.88 12.58 11.00
N ARG A 49 -3.77 13.89 10.94
CA ARG A 49 -4.88 14.80 11.12
C ARG A 49 -5.51 15.06 9.77
N HIS A 50 -6.74 14.57 9.58
CA HIS A 50 -7.43 14.73 8.31
C HIS A 50 -7.81 16.19 8.08
N GLY A 51 -7.56 16.67 6.85
CA GLY A 51 -7.97 18.00 6.41
C GLY A 51 -9.26 17.93 5.60
N CYS A 52 -9.19 17.46 4.36
CA CYS A 52 -10.34 17.29 3.48
C CYS A 52 -10.05 16.15 2.48
N GLY A 53 -11.08 15.72 1.76
CA GLY A 53 -10.96 14.62 0.79
C GLY A 53 -11.16 13.25 1.45
N HIS A 54 -10.63 12.21 0.85
CA HIS A 54 -10.71 10.85 1.40
C HIS A 54 -9.99 10.80 2.75
N PRO A 55 -10.65 10.30 3.81
CA PRO A 55 -10.02 10.22 5.13
C PRO A 55 -8.79 9.33 5.15
N VAL A 56 -8.81 8.23 4.38
CA VAL A 56 -7.71 7.30 4.27
C VAL A 56 -7.09 7.42 2.90
N SER A 57 -5.77 7.42 2.84
CA SER A 57 -5.04 7.37 1.58
C SER A 57 -3.88 6.39 1.67
N ALA A 58 -3.57 5.76 0.54
CA ALA A 58 -2.46 4.83 0.43
C ALA A 58 -1.56 5.24 -0.72
N GLU A 59 -0.27 5.25 -0.45
CA GLU A 59 0.75 5.49 -1.46
C GLU A 59 1.64 4.26 -1.54
N ILE A 60 1.81 3.76 -2.76
CA ILE A 60 2.63 2.59 -3.04
C ILE A 60 3.75 3.01 -3.98
N ARG A 61 4.98 2.78 -3.56
CA ARG A 61 6.15 2.97 -4.40
C ARG A 61 6.70 1.62 -4.80
N TYR A 62 6.92 1.45 -6.10
CA TYR A 62 7.39 0.17 -6.62
C TYR A 62 8.38 0.38 -7.76
N ARG A 63 9.25 -0.60 -7.95
CA ARG A 63 10.20 -0.60 -9.06
C ARG A 63 9.48 -1.00 -10.33
N LEU A 64 9.74 -0.27 -11.42
CA LEU A 64 9.24 -0.63 -12.73
C LEU A 64 9.86 -1.95 -13.18
N GLU A 65 9.01 -2.85 -13.65
CA GLU A 65 9.36 -4.14 -14.23
C GLU A 65 8.42 -4.40 -15.42
N SER A 66 8.90 -5.13 -16.42
CA SER A 66 8.11 -5.37 -17.63
C SER A 66 6.79 -6.09 -17.35
N PHE A 67 6.75 -6.95 -16.33
CA PHE A 67 5.54 -7.68 -15.96
C PHE A 67 4.54 -6.84 -15.14
N ARG A 68 4.96 -5.70 -14.59
CA ARG A 68 4.09 -4.80 -13.81
C ARG A 68 3.36 -3.86 -14.75
N THR A 69 2.45 -4.43 -15.53
CA THR A 69 1.63 -3.74 -16.53
C THR A 69 0.53 -2.93 -15.87
N THR A 70 -0.13 -2.07 -16.65
CA THR A 70 -1.29 -1.31 -16.20
C THR A 70 -2.38 -2.25 -15.67
N GLU A 71 -2.64 -3.35 -16.37
CA GLU A 71 -3.65 -4.33 -15.98
C GLU A 71 -3.32 -5.00 -14.64
N LEU A 72 -2.05 -5.34 -14.45
CA LEU A 72 -1.60 -5.92 -13.18
C LEU A 72 -1.71 -4.92 -12.04
N MET A 73 -1.33 -3.67 -12.28
CA MET A 73 -1.46 -2.60 -11.29
C MET A 73 -2.92 -2.33 -10.93
N ASP A 74 -3.83 -2.37 -11.91
CA ASP A 74 -5.25 -2.23 -11.66
C ASP A 74 -5.79 -3.36 -10.78
N ARG A 75 -5.37 -4.60 -11.02
CA ARG A 75 -5.72 -5.74 -10.16
C ARG A 75 -5.22 -5.55 -8.74
N PHE A 76 -3.99 -5.09 -8.60
CA PHE A 76 -3.40 -4.83 -7.30
C PHE A 76 -4.20 -3.76 -6.54
N MET A 77 -4.48 -2.63 -7.20
CA MET A 77 -5.23 -1.52 -6.58
C MET A 77 -6.65 -1.92 -6.22
N THR A 78 -7.32 -2.72 -7.05
CA THR A 78 -8.67 -3.21 -6.76
C THR A 78 -8.67 -4.09 -5.51
N ALA A 79 -7.70 -4.99 -5.39
CA ALA A 79 -7.58 -5.85 -4.22
C ALA A 79 -7.22 -5.06 -2.97
N LEU A 80 -6.30 -4.11 -3.09
CA LEU A 80 -5.90 -3.25 -1.98
C LEU A 80 -7.06 -2.37 -1.48
N ASP A 81 -7.82 -1.79 -2.40
CA ASP A 81 -9.01 -0.99 -2.08
C ASP A 81 -10.00 -1.79 -1.22
N ARG A 82 -10.28 -3.01 -1.64
CA ARG A 82 -11.17 -3.91 -0.91
C ARG A 82 -10.66 -4.19 0.50
N GLU A 83 -9.38 -4.47 0.63
CA GLU A 83 -8.79 -4.82 1.93
C GLU A 83 -8.69 -3.62 2.87
N ILE A 84 -8.38 -2.44 2.35
CA ILE A 84 -8.38 -1.22 3.18
C ILE A 84 -9.80 -0.93 3.68
N LEU A 85 -10.80 -1.01 2.82
CA LEU A 85 -12.19 -0.82 3.22
C LEU A 85 -12.60 -1.82 4.29
N ARG A 86 -12.22 -3.08 4.10
CA ARG A 86 -12.55 -4.16 5.05
C ARG A 86 -11.97 -3.92 6.44
N HIS A 87 -10.73 -3.43 6.52
CA HIS A 87 -10.03 -3.27 7.79
C HIS A 87 -10.19 -1.90 8.44
N THR A 88 -10.45 -0.86 7.66
CA THR A 88 -10.56 0.51 8.18
C THR A 88 -11.99 1.05 8.16
N GLY A 89 -12.86 0.48 7.34
CA GLY A 89 -14.21 1.01 7.11
C GLY A 89 -14.27 2.19 6.14
N PHE A 90 -13.15 2.59 5.55
CA PHE A 90 -13.08 3.73 4.64
C PHE A 90 -12.63 3.33 3.25
N VAL A 91 -13.22 3.98 2.24
CA VAL A 91 -12.69 3.93 0.88
C VAL A 91 -11.44 4.79 0.84
N ALA A 92 -10.33 4.22 0.41
CA ALA A 92 -9.06 4.92 0.37
C ALA A 92 -8.80 5.58 -0.99
N ARG A 93 -8.10 6.71 -0.96
CA ARG A 93 -7.47 7.25 -2.15
C ARG A 93 -6.15 6.52 -2.36
N ILE A 94 -6.02 5.78 -3.46
CA ILE A 94 -4.84 4.95 -3.73
C ILE A 94 -4.05 5.54 -4.88
N ARG A 95 -2.74 5.70 -4.70
CA ARG A 95 -1.79 6.16 -5.71
C ARG A 95 -0.57 5.27 -5.73
N CYS A 96 -0.22 4.79 -6.91
CA CYS A 96 0.95 3.96 -7.12
C CYS A 96 1.97 4.74 -7.96
N PHE A 97 3.21 4.80 -7.46
CA PHE A 97 4.31 5.52 -8.09
C PHE A 97 5.38 4.52 -8.48
N GLY A 98 5.55 4.31 -9.79
CA GLY A 98 6.61 3.46 -10.31
C GLY A 98 7.90 4.25 -10.52
N TYR A 99 9.03 3.67 -10.14
CA TYR A 99 10.33 4.30 -10.35
C TYR A 99 11.26 3.38 -11.14
N ASP A 100 12.15 4.00 -11.89
CA ASP A 100 13.23 3.32 -12.58
C ASP A 100 14.37 3.07 -11.57
N THR A 101 14.96 1.88 -11.63
CA THR A 101 16.09 1.52 -10.76
C THR A 101 17.23 2.53 -10.84
N ALA A 102 17.46 3.12 -12.01
CA ALA A 102 18.50 4.13 -12.21
C ALA A 102 18.29 5.40 -11.38
N HIS A 103 17.06 5.65 -10.94
CA HIS A 103 16.70 6.85 -10.17
C HIS A 103 16.50 6.58 -8.69
N LEU A 104 16.79 5.38 -8.24
CA LEU A 104 16.75 5.05 -6.82
C LEU A 104 18.17 4.90 -6.29
N HIS A 105 18.49 5.69 -5.28
CA HIS A 105 19.73 5.56 -4.53
C HIS A 105 19.37 5.09 -3.13
N ALA A 106 19.78 3.89 -2.78
CA ALA A 106 19.37 3.24 -1.54
C ALA A 106 20.57 2.76 -0.73
N ARG A 107 20.37 2.72 0.59
CA ARG A 107 21.33 2.17 1.54
C ARG A 107 20.56 1.35 2.58
N HIS A 108 20.98 0.12 2.76
CA HIS A 108 20.33 -0.89 3.64
C HIS A 108 18.95 -1.34 3.18
#